data_c97c66433a768f2c82e750a75607e0b2
#
_entry.id   c97c66433a768f2c82e750a75607e0b2
#
_cell.length_a   1.000
_cell.length_b   1.000
_cell.length_c   1.000
_cell.angle_alpha   90.00
_cell.angle_beta   90.00
_cell.angle_gamma   90.00
#
_symmetry.space_group_name_H-M   'P 1'
#
loop_
_entity.id
_entity.type
_entity.pdbx_description
1 polymer ?
#
loop_
_entity_poly.entity_id
_entity_poly.type
_entity_poly.pdbx_seq_one_letter_code
_entity_poly.pdbx_strand_id
1 'polypeptide(L)'
;PVAEVFNIETDSIFEIGLTPNRSDAMSHFGVARDLRAGLMQQGVNLELISPSVSDFHVDERTLRIDVEVDDKQQTPRYCGITITDIEVKDSPDWIQNRLKAIGISPKNNIVDITNYVLHELGQPLHAFDAQKVKGNKILIKTLEQGTKFTTLDEVERELSSEDIMICDADSTPLCIAGVFGGYNSGVTEHTTSIFLESAYFNPVSVRKTAKRHALNTDASFRFERGIDINKTKYALKRAALLIEEYAGGKMGSDISDFFPEKIEDFQVFLSYESAYGLIGQEIPKETIKNILASLEIKINSETEGGLGLTIPSYRTDVQREADIIEEILRVYGYNNIEFSHKLNTSISFDSNKETKIENITANQLTALGFNETMSNSLTKPEYASLSENINQEASVEMLNPLSNDLKTMRQSLLFSGLESVAYNINRKNSSLQFYEFGKTYHKYDEKYEEIKHLTLFVTGNRVKDSWSIANKTSDFFYLKGIIIALLGRLGIDKLKSTPSKQDVFSEGISLGLGKHKLVDFGRLKQSVLKEFGIKQEVLFADFNWDSILKLTGNKKNKVTELPKFPSVKRDLALLLDTNVAFDELHNLAFQTERKLLKEVDLFDVYEGNKLPDGKKSYAVSFLLQDETKT
;
A
#
# COMPACT_ATOMS: atom_id res chain seq x y z
N PRO A 1 15.71 13.00 -6.03
CA PRO A 1 17.01 12.73 -5.44
C PRO A 1 17.88 11.87 -6.37
N VAL A 2 19.20 12.02 -6.30
CA VAL A 2 20.12 11.10 -6.95
C VAL A 2 20.08 9.79 -6.16
N ALA A 3 19.72 8.70 -6.86
CA ALA A 3 19.62 7.38 -6.25
C ALA A 3 20.99 6.70 -6.24
N GLU A 4 21.72 6.76 -7.35
CA GLU A 4 23.04 6.16 -7.51
C GLU A 4 23.92 6.99 -8.45
N VAL A 5 25.24 6.85 -8.32
CA VAL A 5 26.24 7.48 -9.21
C VAL A 5 27.16 6.43 -9.75
N PHE A 6 27.22 6.31 -11.06
CA PHE A 6 28.13 5.41 -11.78
C PHE A 6 29.24 6.23 -12.44
N ASN A 7 30.47 5.82 -12.27
CA ASN A 7 31.60 6.43 -12.96
C ASN A 7 32.00 5.58 -14.19
N ILE A 8 32.03 6.20 -15.35
CA ILE A 8 32.59 5.64 -16.58
C ILE A 8 33.85 6.42 -16.93
N GLU A 9 34.72 5.87 -17.80
CA GLU A 9 36.09 6.32 -18.07
C GLU A 9 36.28 7.84 -18.09
N THR A 10 35.37 8.61 -18.66
CA THR A 10 35.48 10.06 -18.85
C THR A 10 34.27 10.86 -18.30
N ASP A 11 33.29 10.20 -17.67
CA ASP A 11 32.03 10.84 -17.28
C ASP A 11 31.45 10.22 -16.01
N SER A 12 30.43 10.85 -15.44
CA SER A 12 29.65 10.34 -14.32
C SER A 12 28.17 10.30 -14.68
N ILE A 13 27.55 9.16 -14.42
CA ILE A 13 26.11 8.94 -14.67
C ILE A 13 25.39 9.05 -13.35
N PHE A 14 24.36 9.88 -13.30
CA PHE A 14 23.50 10.04 -12.15
C PHE A 14 22.18 9.31 -12.40
N GLU A 15 21.88 8.28 -11.60
CA GLU A 15 20.53 7.73 -11.55
C GLU A 15 19.66 8.62 -10.66
N ILE A 16 18.60 9.20 -11.24
CA ILE A 16 17.74 10.15 -10.57
C ILE A 16 16.37 9.54 -10.31
N GLY A 17 16.03 9.32 -9.03
CA GLY A 17 14.69 8.89 -8.62
C GLY A 17 13.69 10.04 -8.78
N LEU A 18 12.74 9.87 -9.70
CA LEU A 18 11.64 10.79 -9.95
C LEU A 18 10.34 10.22 -9.42
N THR A 19 9.52 11.07 -8.81
CA THR A 19 8.15 10.71 -8.45
C THR A 19 7.27 10.66 -9.69
N PRO A 20 6.22 9.83 -9.74
CA PRO A 20 5.38 9.65 -10.94
C PRO A 20 4.72 10.92 -11.46
N ASN A 21 4.49 11.93 -10.61
CA ASN A 21 3.92 13.23 -10.99
C ASN A 21 4.91 14.14 -11.74
N ARG A 22 6.22 13.88 -11.65
CA ARG A 22 7.27 14.70 -12.24
C ARG A 22 7.63 14.23 -13.67
N SER A 23 6.62 14.05 -14.52
CA SER A 23 6.80 13.70 -15.93
C SER A 23 7.61 14.74 -16.71
N ASP A 24 7.54 15.99 -16.32
CA ASP A 24 8.32 17.11 -16.88
C ASP A 24 9.84 16.91 -16.75
N ALA A 25 10.28 16.18 -15.72
CA ALA A 25 11.69 15.92 -15.42
C ALA A 25 12.20 14.56 -15.98
N MET A 26 11.38 13.81 -16.73
CA MET A 26 11.77 12.50 -17.29
C MET A 26 12.62 12.62 -18.56
N SER A 27 13.54 13.59 -18.58
CA SER A 27 14.49 13.85 -19.65
C SER A 27 15.68 14.66 -19.15
N HIS A 28 16.79 14.66 -19.91
CA HIS A 28 17.94 15.51 -19.58
C HIS A 28 17.58 16.99 -19.53
N PHE A 29 16.80 17.47 -20.52
CA PHE A 29 16.32 18.84 -20.55
C PHE A 29 15.44 19.20 -19.35
N GLY A 30 14.54 18.28 -18.95
CA GLY A 30 13.67 18.49 -17.79
C GLY A 30 14.44 18.54 -16.48
N VAL A 31 15.43 17.64 -16.29
CA VAL A 31 16.33 17.68 -15.13
C VAL A 31 17.16 18.96 -15.12
N ALA A 32 17.72 19.38 -16.27
CA ALA A 32 18.49 20.61 -16.38
C ALA A 32 17.67 21.85 -16.01
N ARG A 33 16.39 21.90 -16.41
CA ARG A 33 15.44 22.96 -16.04
C ARG A 33 15.27 23.04 -14.52
N ASP A 34 15.02 21.91 -13.89
CA ASP A 34 14.80 21.82 -12.46
C ASP A 34 16.05 22.14 -11.65
N LEU A 35 17.19 21.61 -12.09
CA LEU A 35 18.50 21.90 -11.50
C LEU A 35 18.85 23.39 -11.59
N ARG A 36 18.57 24.03 -12.74
CA ARG A 36 18.77 25.48 -12.90
C ARG A 36 18.02 26.26 -11.82
N ALA A 37 16.73 25.94 -11.60
CA ALA A 37 15.93 26.62 -10.58
C ALA A 37 16.54 26.52 -9.18
N GLY A 38 17.01 25.33 -8.81
CA GLY A 38 17.68 25.11 -7.52
C GLY A 38 19.02 25.86 -7.40
N LEU A 39 19.84 25.87 -8.45
CA LEU A 39 21.13 26.57 -8.47
C LEU A 39 20.96 28.11 -8.48
N MET A 40 19.98 28.63 -9.19
CA MET A 40 19.65 30.08 -9.16
C MET A 40 19.26 30.54 -7.76
N GLN A 41 18.54 29.73 -7.00
CA GLN A 41 18.21 30.02 -5.59
C GLN A 41 19.45 30.03 -4.70
N GLN A 42 20.51 29.31 -5.06
CA GLN A 42 21.81 29.33 -4.38
C GLN A 42 22.75 30.45 -4.87
N GLY A 43 22.27 31.34 -5.73
CA GLY A 43 23.05 32.44 -6.28
C GLY A 43 23.92 32.09 -7.48
N VAL A 44 23.79 30.89 -8.04
CA VAL A 44 24.48 30.48 -9.26
C VAL A 44 23.61 30.82 -10.47
N ASN A 45 24.00 31.81 -11.24
CA ASN A 45 23.25 32.22 -12.44
C ASN A 45 23.65 31.33 -13.62
N LEU A 46 22.68 30.55 -14.13
CA LEU A 46 22.86 29.61 -15.24
C LEU A 46 21.80 29.84 -16.33
N GLU A 47 22.23 29.72 -17.57
CA GLU A 47 21.35 29.74 -18.74
C GLU A 47 21.01 28.30 -19.16
N LEU A 48 19.74 28.04 -19.42
CA LEU A 48 19.27 26.78 -20.02
C LEU A 48 19.25 26.93 -21.54
N ILE A 49 20.17 26.23 -22.20
CA ILE A 49 20.29 26.26 -23.66
C ILE A 49 19.44 25.15 -24.27
N SER A 50 18.44 25.52 -25.09
CA SER A 50 17.65 24.57 -25.87
C SER A 50 18.33 24.25 -27.19
N PRO A 51 18.40 22.98 -27.64
CA PRO A 51 18.90 22.63 -28.96
C PRO A 51 18.19 23.42 -30.07
N SER A 52 18.93 24.08 -30.96
CA SER A 52 18.32 24.87 -32.06
C SER A 52 17.62 23.95 -33.04
N VAL A 53 16.47 24.40 -33.54
CA VAL A 53 15.74 23.80 -34.67
C VAL A 53 15.47 24.84 -35.76
N SER A 54 16.24 25.94 -35.77
CA SER A 54 16.06 27.05 -36.74
C SER A 54 16.41 26.67 -38.18
N ASP A 55 17.34 25.73 -38.33
CA ASP A 55 17.83 25.28 -39.62
C ASP A 55 16.87 24.29 -40.32
N PHE A 56 15.80 23.90 -39.61
CA PHE A 56 14.78 23.04 -40.21
C PHE A 56 14.07 23.70 -41.38
N HIS A 57 14.19 23.09 -42.55
CA HIS A 57 13.49 23.49 -43.76
C HIS A 57 12.97 22.26 -44.53
N VAL A 58 12.12 22.45 -45.47
CA VAL A 58 11.58 21.39 -46.33
C VAL A 58 12.30 21.46 -47.67
N ASP A 59 13.08 20.42 -47.96
CA ASP A 59 13.89 20.36 -49.18
C ASP A 59 13.07 20.08 -50.41
N GLU A 60 12.22 19.08 -50.29
CA GLU A 60 11.44 18.53 -51.39
C GLU A 60 10.02 18.16 -50.93
N ARG A 61 9.10 17.98 -51.88
CA ARG A 61 7.74 17.49 -51.61
C ARG A 61 7.46 16.26 -52.47
N THR A 62 8.36 15.28 -52.37
CA THR A 62 8.38 14.09 -53.22
C THR A 62 7.58 12.94 -52.65
N LEU A 63 7.46 12.86 -51.32
CA LEU A 63 6.75 11.77 -50.62
C LEU A 63 5.85 12.36 -49.54
N ARG A 64 4.54 12.31 -49.79
CA ARG A 64 3.56 12.74 -48.78
C ARG A 64 2.82 11.55 -48.20
N ILE A 65 2.76 11.48 -46.88
CA ILE A 65 1.94 10.53 -46.13
C ILE A 65 0.89 11.35 -45.36
N ASP A 66 -0.38 11.11 -45.64
CA ASP A 66 -1.49 11.80 -45.01
C ASP A 66 -1.78 11.16 -43.64
N VAL A 67 -2.21 11.97 -42.68
CA VAL A 67 -2.53 11.53 -41.32
C VAL A 67 -4.01 11.79 -41.06
N GLU A 68 -4.72 10.78 -40.58
CA GLU A 68 -6.10 10.85 -40.13
C GLU A 68 -6.25 10.26 -38.74
N VAL A 69 -6.94 10.98 -37.86
CA VAL A 69 -7.17 10.58 -36.45
C VAL A 69 -8.67 10.44 -36.23
N ASP A 70 -9.11 9.23 -35.87
CA ASP A 70 -10.54 8.94 -35.66
C ASP A 70 -11.06 9.58 -34.38
N ASP A 71 -10.26 9.51 -33.28
CA ASP A 71 -10.65 10.03 -31.97
C ASP A 71 -9.62 11.04 -31.45
N LYS A 72 -10.02 12.33 -31.48
CA LYS A 72 -9.20 13.44 -30.96
C LYS A 72 -8.98 13.42 -29.44
N GLN A 73 -9.82 12.70 -28.65
CA GLN A 73 -9.64 12.57 -27.22
C GLN A 73 -8.58 11.52 -26.88
N GLN A 74 -8.49 10.48 -27.73
CA GLN A 74 -7.47 9.45 -27.59
C GLN A 74 -6.11 9.89 -28.13
N THR A 75 -6.12 10.72 -29.17
CA THR A 75 -4.92 11.28 -29.80
C THR A 75 -5.07 12.80 -30.02
N PRO A 76 -4.87 13.60 -28.97
CA PRO A 76 -5.03 15.05 -29.01
C PRO A 76 -4.07 15.76 -29.95
N ARG A 77 -2.87 15.20 -30.18
CA ARG A 77 -1.91 15.73 -31.16
C ARG A 77 -1.11 14.62 -31.83
N TYR A 78 -0.95 14.76 -33.14
CA TYR A 78 -0.12 13.85 -33.92
C TYR A 78 0.64 14.65 -35.00
N CYS A 79 1.99 14.60 -34.89
CA CYS A 79 2.88 15.21 -35.88
C CYS A 79 3.62 14.14 -36.66
N GLY A 80 3.78 14.33 -37.94
CA GLY A 80 4.57 13.44 -38.78
C GLY A 80 5.25 14.16 -39.95
N ILE A 81 6.36 13.62 -40.40
CA ILE A 81 7.10 14.10 -41.60
C ILE A 81 7.73 12.92 -42.30
N THR A 82 7.83 12.99 -43.62
CA THR A 82 8.61 12.03 -44.39
C THR A 82 10.03 12.53 -44.59
N ILE A 83 10.99 11.62 -44.51
CA ILE A 83 12.39 11.88 -44.81
C ILE A 83 12.83 10.84 -45.85
N THR A 84 13.36 11.31 -46.97
CA THR A 84 13.80 10.49 -48.11
C THR A 84 15.31 10.48 -48.21
N ASP A 85 15.85 9.62 -49.08
CA ASP A 85 17.29 9.50 -49.37
C ASP A 85 18.16 9.23 -48.13
N ILE A 86 17.65 8.49 -47.16
CA ILE A 86 18.40 8.11 -45.97
C ILE A 86 19.24 6.90 -46.23
N GLU A 87 20.38 6.83 -45.50
CA GLU A 87 21.23 5.65 -45.40
C GLU A 87 21.22 5.14 -43.96
N VAL A 88 20.66 3.94 -43.75
CA VAL A 88 20.66 3.29 -42.44
C VAL A 88 22.01 2.63 -42.17
N LYS A 89 22.70 3.05 -41.12
CA LYS A 89 24.02 2.61 -40.70
C LYS A 89 24.20 2.74 -39.20
N ASP A 90 25.37 2.36 -38.70
CA ASP A 90 25.69 2.60 -37.29
C ASP A 90 25.66 4.08 -36.94
N SER A 91 25.18 4.37 -35.76
CA SER A 91 25.16 5.73 -35.21
C SER A 91 26.60 6.22 -34.94
N PRO A 92 26.83 7.55 -34.98
CA PRO A 92 28.11 8.12 -34.58
C PRO A 92 28.42 7.79 -33.10
N ASP A 93 29.72 7.63 -32.79
CA ASP A 93 30.21 7.21 -31.48
C ASP A 93 29.63 8.01 -30.31
N TRP A 94 29.45 9.32 -30.49
CA TRP A 94 28.93 10.15 -29.42
C TRP A 94 27.47 9.82 -29.05
N ILE A 95 26.59 9.48 -30.02
CA ILE A 95 25.22 9.01 -29.77
C ILE A 95 25.28 7.63 -29.09
N GLN A 96 26.06 6.71 -29.64
CA GLN A 96 26.20 5.37 -29.08
C GLN A 96 26.65 5.42 -27.61
N ASN A 97 27.69 6.23 -27.31
CA ASN A 97 28.23 6.36 -25.97
C ASN A 97 27.21 6.93 -24.99
N ARG A 98 26.43 7.93 -25.38
CA ARG A 98 25.37 8.50 -24.55
C ARG A 98 24.23 7.51 -24.27
N LEU A 99 23.82 6.73 -25.28
CA LEU A 99 22.80 5.69 -25.11
C LEU A 99 23.30 4.55 -24.23
N LYS A 100 24.54 4.06 -24.45
CA LYS A 100 25.17 3.04 -23.62
C LYS A 100 25.28 3.49 -22.16
N ALA A 101 25.61 4.76 -21.92
CA ALA A 101 25.70 5.35 -20.59
C ALA A 101 24.40 5.23 -19.78
N ILE A 102 23.25 5.28 -20.44
CA ILE A 102 21.92 5.12 -19.81
C ILE A 102 21.33 3.72 -19.99
N GLY A 103 22.16 2.72 -20.35
CA GLY A 103 21.77 1.31 -20.44
C GLY A 103 21.01 0.93 -21.72
N ILE A 104 21.01 1.79 -22.75
CA ILE A 104 20.37 1.50 -24.03
C ILE A 104 21.41 0.95 -25.02
N SER A 105 21.11 -0.20 -25.60
CA SER A 105 21.94 -0.81 -26.64
C SER A 105 21.67 -0.15 -28.00
N PRO A 106 22.66 0.50 -28.64
CA PRO A 106 22.51 1.08 -29.95
C PRO A 106 22.09 0.05 -31.02
N LYS A 107 21.33 0.50 -32.00
CA LYS A 107 20.80 -0.32 -33.10
C LYS A 107 21.26 0.19 -34.49
N ASN A 108 20.81 1.37 -34.85
CA ASN A 108 21.18 2.07 -36.07
C ASN A 108 20.92 3.56 -35.89
N ASN A 109 21.45 4.39 -36.78
CA ASN A 109 21.35 5.85 -36.70
C ASN A 109 19.93 6.40 -36.62
N ILE A 110 18.93 5.75 -37.21
CA ILE A 110 17.52 6.22 -37.16
C ILE A 110 16.91 5.94 -35.80
N VAL A 111 16.97 4.68 -35.34
CA VAL A 111 16.40 4.26 -34.06
C VAL A 111 17.11 4.94 -32.89
N ASP A 112 18.44 5.04 -32.97
CA ASP A 112 19.23 5.65 -31.91
C ASP A 112 18.98 7.16 -31.79
N ILE A 113 18.75 7.87 -32.91
CA ILE A 113 18.36 9.28 -32.87
C ILE A 113 16.98 9.43 -32.23
N THR A 114 16.00 8.57 -32.52
CA THR A 114 14.69 8.62 -31.86
C THR A 114 14.81 8.39 -30.36
N ASN A 115 15.61 7.42 -29.92
CA ASN A 115 15.90 7.16 -28.52
C ASN A 115 16.67 8.32 -27.88
N TYR A 116 17.66 8.89 -28.57
CA TYR A 116 18.42 10.02 -28.06
C TYR A 116 17.51 11.23 -27.80
N VAL A 117 16.64 11.61 -28.74
CA VAL A 117 15.72 12.74 -28.58
C VAL A 117 14.67 12.45 -27.51
N LEU A 118 14.22 11.20 -27.38
CA LEU A 118 13.33 10.80 -26.29
C LEU A 118 13.98 11.10 -24.93
N HIS A 119 15.24 10.74 -24.72
CA HIS A 119 15.95 11.00 -23.46
C HIS A 119 16.42 12.45 -23.33
N GLU A 120 16.75 13.13 -24.44
CA GLU A 120 17.11 14.55 -24.44
C GLU A 120 15.91 15.42 -24.01
N LEU A 121 14.72 15.22 -24.60
CA LEU A 121 13.58 16.11 -24.51
C LEU A 121 12.35 15.55 -23.77
N GLY A 122 12.30 14.25 -23.54
CA GLY A 122 11.13 13.59 -22.92
C GLY A 122 9.98 13.29 -23.87
N GLN A 123 10.20 13.42 -25.18
CA GLN A 123 9.21 13.15 -26.22
C GLN A 123 9.53 11.85 -26.94
N PRO A 124 8.73 10.79 -26.79
CA PRO A 124 8.90 9.58 -27.59
C PRO A 124 8.61 9.85 -29.07
N LEU A 125 9.45 9.28 -29.93
CA LEU A 125 9.31 9.32 -31.38
C LEU A 125 9.33 7.90 -31.94
N HIS A 126 8.73 7.73 -33.13
CA HIS A 126 8.83 6.46 -33.85
C HIS A 126 9.10 6.71 -35.33
N ALA A 127 9.86 5.83 -35.95
CA ALA A 127 10.17 5.87 -37.38
C ALA A 127 9.61 4.62 -38.07
N PHE A 128 8.72 4.82 -39.00
CA PHE A 128 8.20 3.77 -39.89
C PHE A 128 8.96 3.76 -41.20
N ASP A 129 9.23 2.59 -41.73
CA ASP A 129 9.65 2.47 -43.13
C ASP A 129 8.51 2.94 -44.04
N ALA A 130 8.74 4.06 -44.74
CA ALA A 130 7.68 4.69 -45.55
C ALA A 130 7.15 3.79 -46.69
N GLN A 131 7.97 2.86 -47.19
CA GLN A 131 7.56 1.89 -48.22
C GLN A 131 6.60 0.84 -47.69
N LYS A 132 6.58 0.61 -46.37
CA LYS A 132 5.66 -0.32 -45.71
C LYS A 132 4.34 0.31 -45.30
N VAL A 133 4.20 1.64 -45.44
CA VAL A 133 2.95 2.36 -45.19
C VAL A 133 2.10 2.35 -46.46
N LYS A 134 1.23 1.36 -46.57
CA LYS A 134 0.39 1.22 -47.77
C LYS A 134 -0.56 2.38 -47.94
N GLY A 135 -0.76 2.78 -49.20
CA GLY A 135 -1.65 3.87 -49.57
C GLY A 135 -1.16 5.26 -49.14
N ASN A 136 0.10 5.40 -48.70
CA ASN A 136 0.69 6.64 -48.20
C ASN A 136 -0.23 7.37 -47.20
N LYS A 137 -0.79 6.61 -46.25
CA LYS A 137 -1.72 7.13 -45.25
C LYS A 137 -1.53 6.44 -43.93
N ILE A 138 -1.52 7.22 -42.86
CA ILE A 138 -1.54 6.78 -41.47
C ILE A 138 -2.94 7.04 -40.91
N LEU A 139 -3.55 5.99 -40.33
CA LEU A 139 -4.83 6.03 -39.63
C LEU A 139 -4.60 5.72 -38.15
N ILE A 140 -4.98 6.64 -37.29
CA ILE A 140 -4.93 6.42 -35.83
C ILE A 140 -6.34 6.09 -35.36
N LYS A 141 -6.55 4.84 -34.94
CA LYS A 141 -7.86 4.32 -34.56
C LYS A 141 -7.77 3.09 -33.63
N THR A 142 -8.89 2.59 -33.18
CA THR A 142 -8.99 1.27 -32.54
C THR A 142 -9.37 0.19 -33.55
N LEU A 143 -9.06 -1.07 -33.24
CA LEU A 143 -9.42 -2.22 -34.07
C LEU A 143 -10.39 -3.14 -33.29
N GLU A 144 -10.95 -4.14 -34.01
CA GLU A 144 -11.84 -5.12 -33.39
C GLU A 144 -11.12 -5.95 -32.32
N GLN A 145 -11.86 -6.30 -31.27
CA GLN A 145 -11.39 -7.16 -30.18
C GLN A 145 -10.86 -8.49 -30.72
N GLY A 146 -9.67 -8.89 -30.30
CA GLY A 146 -9.04 -10.15 -30.72
C GLY A 146 -8.27 -10.08 -32.03
N THR A 147 -8.16 -8.89 -32.66
CA THR A 147 -7.27 -8.69 -33.82
C THR A 147 -5.83 -9.07 -33.44
N LYS A 148 -5.21 -9.92 -34.24
CA LYS A 148 -3.84 -10.38 -34.01
C LYS A 148 -2.82 -9.36 -34.52
N PHE A 149 -1.81 -9.12 -33.71
CA PHE A 149 -0.73 -8.20 -34.02
C PHE A 149 0.62 -8.70 -33.47
N THR A 150 1.64 -8.78 -34.33
CA THR A 150 2.99 -9.17 -33.91
C THR A 150 3.84 -7.94 -33.64
N THR A 151 4.34 -7.83 -32.43
CA THR A 151 5.17 -6.72 -31.96
C THR A 151 6.66 -6.95 -32.25
N LEU A 152 7.50 -5.90 -32.04
CA LEU A 152 8.95 -5.95 -32.32
C LEU A 152 9.72 -7.03 -31.56
N ASP A 153 9.17 -7.55 -30.47
CA ASP A 153 9.69 -8.69 -29.69
C ASP A 153 9.28 -10.06 -30.27
N GLU A 154 8.70 -10.07 -31.48
CA GLU A 154 8.22 -11.26 -32.20
C GLU A 154 7.07 -12.01 -31.48
N VAL A 155 6.41 -11.37 -30.52
CA VAL A 155 5.27 -11.94 -29.79
C VAL A 155 3.97 -11.57 -30.50
N GLU A 156 3.13 -12.57 -30.83
CA GLU A 156 1.77 -12.36 -31.32
C GLU A 156 0.85 -12.00 -30.14
N ARG A 157 0.18 -10.87 -30.23
CA ARG A 157 -0.74 -10.34 -29.22
C ARG A 157 -2.14 -10.20 -29.77
N GLU A 158 -3.14 -10.41 -28.92
CA GLU A 158 -4.54 -10.15 -29.25
C GLU A 158 -4.93 -8.76 -28.75
N LEU A 159 -5.27 -7.86 -29.69
CA LEU A 159 -5.63 -6.48 -29.41
C LEU A 159 -6.99 -6.37 -28.73
N SER A 160 -7.13 -5.38 -27.89
CA SER A 160 -8.42 -4.95 -27.34
C SER A 160 -9.02 -3.84 -28.19
N SER A 161 -10.34 -3.76 -28.22
CA SER A 161 -11.06 -2.65 -28.85
C SER A 161 -10.80 -1.27 -28.21
N GLU A 162 -10.11 -1.24 -27.05
CA GLU A 162 -9.65 0.01 -26.41
C GLU A 162 -8.20 0.38 -26.78
N ASP A 163 -7.47 -0.51 -27.46
CA ASP A 163 -6.06 -0.25 -27.81
C ASP A 163 -5.99 0.71 -29.01
N ILE A 164 -5.30 1.83 -28.81
CA ILE A 164 -5.07 2.78 -29.89
C ILE A 164 -4.00 2.21 -30.82
N MET A 165 -4.32 2.11 -32.08
CA MET A 165 -3.43 1.56 -33.10
C MET A 165 -3.08 2.61 -34.15
N ILE A 166 -1.85 2.56 -34.64
CA ILE A 166 -1.40 3.25 -35.84
C ILE A 166 -1.47 2.24 -36.96
N CYS A 167 -2.25 2.54 -37.98
CA CYS A 167 -2.53 1.66 -39.12
C CYS A 167 -2.19 2.33 -40.45
N ASP A 168 -2.04 1.54 -41.51
CA ASP A 168 -1.98 2.03 -42.90
C ASP A 168 -3.38 2.29 -43.49
N ALA A 169 -3.44 2.68 -44.79
CA ALA A 169 -4.71 2.95 -45.49
C ALA A 169 -5.65 1.72 -45.52
N ASP A 170 -5.14 0.52 -45.53
CA ASP A 170 -5.89 -0.74 -45.52
C ASP A 170 -6.34 -1.16 -44.11
N SER A 171 -6.08 -0.33 -43.10
CA SER A 171 -6.30 -0.63 -41.68
C SER A 171 -5.40 -1.76 -41.16
N THR A 172 -4.27 -2.04 -41.80
CA THR A 172 -3.26 -2.98 -41.28
C THR A 172 -2.53 -2.34 -40.13
N PRO A 173 -2.48 -2.97 -38.94
CA PRO A 173 -1.82 -2.40 -37.77
C PRO A 173 -0.29 -2.33 -37.97
N LEU A 174 0.30 -1.17 -37.70
CA LEU A 174 1.73 -0.89 -37.81
C LEU A 174 2.40 -0.75 -36.41
N CYS A 175 1.66 -0.19 -35.44
CA CYS A 175 2.19 0.08 -34.09
C CYS A 175 1.05 0.15 -33.07
N ILE A 176 1.30 -0.30 -31.83
CA ILE A 176 0.46 0.03 -30.67
C ILE A 176 0.86 1.42 -30.21
N ALA A 177 -0.02 2.39 -30.42
CA ALA A 177 0.26 3.82 -30.24
C ALA A 177 0.80 4.14 -28.83
N GLY A 178 1.99 4.75 -28.78
CA GLY A 178 2.66 5.12 -27.54
C GLY A 178 3.17 3.97 -26.68
N VAL A 179 3.06 2.72 -27.14
CA VAL A 179 3.49 1.54 -26.37
C VAL A 179 4.60 0.78 -27.08
N PHE A 180 4.32 0.19 -28.28
CA PHE A 180 5.33 -0.67 -28.89
C PHE A 180 5.10 -0.81 -30.42
N GLY A 181 6.19 -0.77 -31.18
CA GLY A 181 6.15 -0.92 -32.63
C GLY A 181 5.82 -2.34 -33.11
N GLY A 182 5.38 -2.45 -34.35
CA GLY A 182 5.13 -3.72 -35.02
C GLY A 182 6.38 -4.29 -35.71
N TYR A 183 6.44 -5.62 -35.76
CA TYR A 183 7.58 -6.34 -36.35
C TYR A 183 7.80 -5.97 -37.82
N ASN A 184 6.74 -5.83 -38.60
CA ASN A 184 6.82 -5.63 -40.03
C ASN A 184 6.97 -4.16 -40.49
N SER A 185 6.73 -3.18 -39.60
CA SER A 185 6.69 -1.74 -39.96
C SER A 185 7.99 -1.00 -39.68
N GLY A 186 8.91 -1.61 -38.97
CA GLY A 186 10.16 -0.98 -38.51
C GLY A 186 11.17 -0.75 -39.63
N VAL A 187 12.15 0.12 -39.32
CA VAL A 187 13.30 0.47 -40.18
C VAL A 187 14.26 -0.73 -40.24
N THR A 188 14.77 -0.99 -41.45
CA THR A 188 15.76 -2.03 -41.74
C THR A 188 16.97 -1.40 -42.43
N GLU A 189 18.06 -2.16 -42.63
CA GLU A 189 19.25 -1.72 -43.35
C GLU A 189 18.97 -1.31 -44.84
N HIS A 190 17.83 -1.75 -45.39
CA HIS A 190 17.43 -1.45 -46.77
C HIS A 190 16.43 -0.27 -46.87
N THR A 191 16.06 0.33 -45.75
CA THR A 191 15.12 1.45 -45.73
C THR A 191 15.80 2.70 -46.25
N THR A 192 15.21 3.30 -47.27
CA THR A 192 15.70 4.55 -47.93
C THR A 192 14.80 5.75 -47.66
N SER A 193 13.63 5.54 -47.08
CA SER A 193 12.71 6.61 -46.72
C SER A 193 11.92 6.21 -45.47
N ILE A 194 11.64 7.18 -44.60
CA ILE A 194 10.89 6.96 -43.38
C ILE A 194 9.76 7.95 -43.22
N PHE A 195 8.74 7.54 -42.46
CA PHE A 195 7.78 8.46 -41.85
C PHE A 195 8.13 8.57 -40.37
N LEU A 196 8.57 9.76 -39.96
CA LEU A 196 8.92 10.06 -38.57
C LEU A 196 7.72 10.61 -37.83
N GLU A 197 7.36 9.98 -36.73
CA GLU A 197 6.24 10.31 -35.84
C GLU A 197 6.70 11.01 -34.59
N SER A 198 5.92 12.00 -34.13
CA SER A 198 5.96 12.57 -32.80
C SER A 198 4.54 12.91 -32.37
N ALA A 199 4.02 12.24 -31.36
CA ALA A 199 2.59 12.35 -31.02
C ALA A 199 2.38 12.58 -29.51
N TYR A 200 1.12 12.90 -29.17
CA TYR A 200 0.60 12.87 -27.81
C TYR A 200 -0.62 11.95 -27.77
N PHE A 201 -0.54 10.89 -26.98
CA PHE A 201 -1.63 9.95 -26.77
C PHE A 201 -2.21 10.11 -25.37
N ASN A 202 -3.47 9.74 -25.20
CA ASN A 202 -4.15 9.80 -23.91
C ASN A 202 -3.42 8.93 -22.86
N PRO A 203 -2.93 9.51 -21.76
CA PRO A 203 -2.14 8.78 -20.75
C PRO A 203 -2.86 7.57 -20.16
N VAL A 204 -4.18 7.67 -19.94
CA VAL A 204 -4.97 6.59 -19.34
C VAL A 204 -5.08 5.41 -20.31
N SER A 205 -5.29 5.69 -21.60
CA SER A 205 -5.38 4.66 -22.65
C SER A 205 -4.04 3.94 -22.82
N VAL A 206 -2.94 4.69 -22.90
CA VAL A 206 -1.59 4.09 -22.97
C VAL A 206 -1.31 3.20 -21.75
N ARG A 207 -1.62 3.67 -20.55
CA ARG A 207 -1.43 2.89 -19.30
C ARG A 207 -2.25 1.60 -19.30
N LYS A 208 -3.52 1.65 -19.69
CA LYS A 208 -4.39 0.46 -19.77
C LYS A 208 -3.84 -0.56 -20.76
N THR A 209 -3.46 -0.09 -21.95
CA THR A 209 -2.90 -0.92 -23.03
C THR A 209 -1.57 -1.55 -22.61
N ALA A 210 -0.62 -0.75 -22.11
CA ALA A 210 0.68 -1.23 -21.63
C ALA A 210 0.52 -2.33 -20.55
N LYS A 211 -0.39 -2.10 -19.59
CA LYS A 211 -0.68 -3.09 -18.53
C LYS A 211 -1.32 -4.36 -19.09
N ARG A 212 -2.26 -4.24 -20.03
CA ARG A 212 -2.98 -5.37 -20.65
C ARG A 212 -2.01 -6.31 -21.37
N HIS A 213 -1.08 -5.74 -22.12
CA HIS A 213 -0.09 -6.49 -22.88
C HIS A 213 1.21 -6.80 -22.10
N ALA A 214 1.30 -6.40 -20.82
CA ALA A 214 2.51 -6.51 -20.00
C ALA A 214 3.75 -5.88 -20.65
N LEU A 215 3.56 -4.76 -21.36
CA LEU A 215 4.59 -3.99 -22.05
C LEU A 215 4.95 -2.76 -21.22
N ASN A 216 6.19 -2.71 -20.74
CA ASN A 216 6.74 -1.54 -20.05
C ASN A 216 7.93 -1.02 -20.86
N THR A 217 7.69 0.01 -21.67
CA THR A 217 8.70 0.60 -22.55
C THR A 217 9.00 2.04 -22.11
N ASP A 218 10.15 2.58 -22.53
CA ASP A 218 10.51 3.98 -22.29
C ASP A 218 9.48 4.97 -22.84
N ALA A 219 8.82 4.62 -23.94
CA ALA A 219 7.73 5.39 -24.51
C ALA A 219 6.46 5.33 -23.64
N SER A 220 5.98 4.11 -23.31
CA SER A 220 4.78 3.93 -22.50
C SER A 220 4.94 4.54 -21.11
N PHE A 221 6.12 4.41 -20.50
CA PHE A 221 6.46 5.01 -19.21
C PHE A 221 6.29 6.53 -19.18
N ARG A 222 6.60 7.21 -20.28
CA ARG A 222 6.44 8.66 -20.40
C ARG A 222 5.01 9.05 -20.77
N PHE A 223 4.43 8.42 -21.78
CA PHE A 223 3.07 8.72 -22.22
C PHE A 223 2.03 8.51 -21.11
N GLU A 224 2.13 7.41 -20.35
CA GLU A 224 1.16 7.12 -19.27
C GLU A 224 1.16 8.13 -18.13
N ARG A 225 2.24 8.93 -18.01
CA ARG A 225 2.39 9.99 -16.99
C ARG A 225 2.09 11.37 -17.54
N GLY A 226 1.90 11.49 -18.84
CA GLY A 226 1.71 12.74 -19.56
C GLY A 226 3.04 13.39 -19.96
N ILE A 227 3.13 13.78 -21.20
CA ILE A 227 4.26 14.51 -21.78
C ILE A 227 3.85 15.93 -22.16
N ASP A 228 4.81 16.77 -22.54
CA ASP A 228 4.53 18.12 -23.04
C ASP A 228 3.96 18.09 -24.46
N ILE A 229 2.62 18.24 -24.59
CA ILE A 229 1.95 18.24 -25.87
C ILE A 229 2.47 19.35 -26.83
N ASN A 230 2.96 20.48 -26.27
CA ASN A 230 3.46 21.59 -27.07
C ASN A 230 4.86 21.33 -27.64
N LYS A 231 5.61 20.39 -27.04
CA LYS A 231 6.95 20.02 -27.47
C LYS A 231 7.00 19.03 -28.64
N THR A 232 5.87 18.40 -28.98
CA THR A 232 5.74 17.38 -30.02
C THR A 232 6.38 17.79 -31.34
N LYS A 233 6.01 18.95 -31.87
CA LYS A 233 6.57 19.48 -33.14
C LYS A 233 8.03 19.88 -33.04
N TYR A 234 8.46 20.40 -31.91
CA TYR A 234 9.85 20.76 -31.67
C TYR A 234 10.77 19.52 -31.64
N ALA A 235 10.36 18.48 -30.96
CA ALA A 235 11.11 17.21 -30.91
C ALA A 235 11.16 16.54 -32.29
N LEU A 236 10.07 16.58 -33.07
CA LEU A 236 10.06 16.09 -34.44
C LEU A 236 11.13 16.79 -35.28
N LYS A 237 11.17 18.14 -35.25
CA LYS A 237 12.19 18.92 -35.96
C LYS A 237 13.61 18.60 -35.50
N ARG A 238 13.82 18.43 -34.16
CA ARG A 238 15.12 18.09 -33.63
C ARG A 238 15.62 16.73 -34.13
N ALA A 239 14.75 15.72 -34.12
CA ALA A 239 15.10 14.40 -34.64
C ALA A 239 15.32 14.42 -36.17
N ALA A 240 14.50 15.16 -36.91
CA ALA A 240 14.64 15.29 -38.35
C ALA A 240 15.99 15.90 -38.74
N LEU A 241 16.44 16.97 -38.08
CA LEU A 241 17.76 17.59 -38.31
C LEU A 241 18.90 16.63 -37.98
N LEU A 242 18.80 15.84 -36.92
CA LEU A 242 19.81 14.82 -36.58
C LEU A 242 19.85 13.70 -37.64
N ILE A 243 18.69 13.31 -38.17
CA ILE A 243 18.62 12.30 -39.22
C ILE A 243 19.23 12.86 -40.52
N GLU A 244 18.93 14.11 -40.88
CA GLU A 244 19.56 14.78 -42.02
C GLU A 244 21.10 14.78 -41.87
N GLU A 245 21.62 15.14 -40.69
CA GLU A 245 23.05 15.24 -40.42
C GLU A 245 23.75 13.87 -40.44
N TYR A 246 23.14 12.84 -39.85
CA TYR A 246 23.84 11.54 -39.62
C TYR A 246 23.33 10.40 -40.51
N ALA A 247 22.23 10.55 -41.21
CA ALA A 247 21.72 9.59 -42.20
C ALA A 247 21.65 10.15 -43.62
N GLY A 248 21.97 11.42 -43.84
CA GLY A 248 21.99 12.06 -45.17
C GLY A 248 20.64 12.28 -45.79
N GLY A 249 19.57 12.23 -44.97
CA GLY A 249 18.19 12.35 -45.47
C GLY A 249 17.81 13.77 -45.90
N LYS A 250 16.73 13.89 -46.69
CA LYS A 250 16.06 15.12 -47.07
C LYS A 250 14.62 15.15 -46.59
N MET A 251 14.14 16.32 -46.18
CA MET A 251 12.75 16.49 -45.78
C MET A 251 11.82 16.35 -46.99
N GLY A 252 11.13 15.22 -47.12
CA GLY A 252 10.31 14.82 -48.28
C GLY A 252 8.88 15.34 -48.25
N SER A 253 8.45 15.99 -47.15
CA SER A 253 7.11 16.60 -47.04
C SER A 253 7.09 17.79 -46.10
N ASP A 254 6.00 18.58 -46.14
CA ASP A 254 5.66 19.46 -45.02
C ASP A 254 5.28 18.65 -43.78
N ILE A 255 5.44 19.24 -42.58
CA ILE A 255 4.99 18.59 -41.33
C ILE A 255 3.47 18.49 -41.32
N SER A 256 2.94 17.29 -41.27
CA SER A 256 1.54 17.05 -40.91
C SER A 256 1.41 17.26 -39.39
N ASP A 257 0.55 18.18 -38.95
CA ASP A 257 0.34 18.53 -37.53
C ASP A 257 -1.17 18.52 -37.22
N PHE A 258 -1.68 17.39 -36.81
CA PHE A 258 -3.05 17.27 -36.31
C PHE A 258 -3.09 17.76 -34.86
N PHE A 259 -3.68 18.94 -34.64
CA PHE A 259 -3.86 19.55 -33.31
C PHE A 259 -5.17 20.34 -33.28
N PRO A 260 -6.32 19.65 -33.22
CA PRO A 260 -7.63 20.27 -33.35
C PRO A 260 -8.00 21.21 -32.19
N GLU A 261 -7.53 20.91 -30.99
CA GLU A 261 -7.84 21.68 -29.79
C GLU A 261 -6.54 21.99 -29.05
N LYS A 262 -6.14 23.26 -29.04
CA LYS A 262 -4.95 23.68 -28.28
C LYS A 262 -5.23 23.56 -26.80
N ILE A 263 -4.30 22.95 -26.08
CA ILE A 263 -4.30 22.93 -24.61
C ILE A 263 -3.67 24.23 -24.12
N GLU A 264 -4.45 25.01 -23.39
CA GLU A 264 -3.99 26.24 -22.75
C GLU A 264 -3.24 25.94 -21.44
N ASP A 265 -2.34 26.86 -21.07
CA ASP A 265 -1.63 26.82 -19.81
C ASP A 265 -2.61 27.03 -18.64
N PHE A 266 -2.35 26.39 -17.50
CA PHE A 266 -3.22 26.48 -16.33
C PHE A 266 -3.12 27.86 -15.67
N GLN A 267 -4.29 28.38 -15.22
CA GLN A 267 -4.37 29.66 -14.51
C GLN A 267 -4.61 29.39 -13.01
N VAL A 268 -3.72 29.87 -12.16
CA VAL A 268 -3.81 29.69 -10.71
C VAL A 268 -3.57 31.02 -10.00
N PHE A 269 -4.35 31.30 -8.96
CA PHE A 269 -4.10 32.43 -8.06
C PHE A 269 -3.39 31.91 -6.81
N LEU A 270 -2.26 32.52 -6.45
CA LEU A 270 -1.51 32.27 -5.24
C LEU A 270 -1.76 33.39 -4.23
N SER A 271 -2.40 33.10 -3.11
CA SER A 271 -2.56 34.02 -1.98
C SER A 271 -1.33 33.96 -1.08
N TYR A 272 -0.75 35.12 -0.74
CA TYR A 272 0.36 35.18 0.21
C TYR A 272 -0.05 34.70 1.60
N GLU A 273 -1.26 35.05 2.05
CA GLU A 273 -1.79 34.60 3.34
C GLU A 273 -1.91 33.09 3.41
N SER A 274 -2.48 32.46 2.37
CA SER A 274 -2.60 31.02 2.25
C SER A 274 -1.23 30.34 2.21
N ALA A 275 -0.31 30.90 1.43
CA ALA A 275 1.06 30.38 1.33
C ALA A 275 1.77 30.42 2.67
N TYR A 276 1.80 31.58 3.34
CA TYR A 276 2.47 31.71 4.64
C TYR A 276 1.82 30.86 5.72
N GLY A 277 0.47 30.74 5.69
CA GLY A 277 -0.27 29.88 6.62
C GLY A 277 0.08 28.40 6.47
N LEU A 278 0.22 27.92 5.23
CA LEU A 278 0.58 26.54 4.95
C LEU A 278 2.08 26.25 5.19
N ILE A 279 2.94 27.18 4.81
CA ILE A 279 4.40 27.08 5.02
C ILE A 279 4.76 27.19 6.51
N GLY A 280 4.00 28.01 7.27
CA GLY A 280 4.28 28.30 8.67
C GLY A 280 5.33 29.41 8.88
N GLN A 281 5.83 30.01 7.80
CA GLN A 281 6.83 31.08 7.81
C GLN A 281 6.60 32.01 6.60
N GLU A 282 6.87 33.30 6.77
CA GLU A 282 6.88 34.24 5.66
C GLU A 282 8.17 34.10 4.84
N ILE A 283 8.04 33.96 3.54
CA ILE A 283 9.12 34.01 2.57
C ILE A 283 9.04 35.38 1.85
N PRO A 284 10.16 36.11 1.67
CA PRO A 284 10.13 37.39 0.97
C PRO A 284 9.44 37.28 -0.41
N LYS A 285 8.54 38.22 -0.71
CA LYS A 285 7.76 38.21 -1.97
C LYS A 285 8.64 38.14 -3.21
N GLU A 286 9.77 38.84 -3.20
CA GLU A 286 10.75 38.82 -4.31
C GLU A 286 11.39 37.44 -4.47
N THR A 287 11.66 36.73 -3.39
CA THR A 287 12.16 35.35 -3.44
C THR A 287 11.13 34.42 -4.06
N ILE A 288 9.86 34.54 -3.67
CA ILE A 288 8.77 33.78 -4.27
C ILE A 288 8.68 34.03 -5.79
N LYS A 289 8.71 35.30 -6.20
CA LYS A 289 8.66 35.68 -7.63
C LYS A 289 9.85 35.11 -8.41
N ASN A 290 11.04 35.20 -7.86
CA ASN A 290 12.26 34.67 -8.48
C ASN A 290 12.20 33.14 -8.64
N ILE A 291 11.70 32.42 -7.62
CA ILE A 291 11.50 30.98 -7.69
C ILE A 291 10.51 30.64 -8.79
N LEU A 292 9.35 31.27 -8.81
CA LEU A 292 8.33 31.04 -9.84
C LEU A 292 8.87 31.30 -11.25
N ALA A 293 9.57 32.41 -11.44
CA ALA A 293 10.20 32.73 -12.73
C ALA A 293 11.27 31.71 -13.14
N SER A 294 12.07 31.19 -12.19
CA SER A 294 13.07 30.15 -12.45
C SER A 294 12.45 28.83 -12.90
N LEU A 295 11.22 28.56 -12.48
CA LEU A 295 10.41 27.39 -12.86
C LEU A 295 9.56 27.64 -14.12
N GLU A 296 9.79 28.75 -14.83
CA GLU A 296 9.05 29.14 -16.04
C GLU A 296 7.54 29.40 -15.80
N ILE A 297 7.14 29.61 -14.53
CA ILE A 297 5.79 30.03 -14.15
C ILE A 297 5.68 31.53 -14.37
N LYS A 298 4.75 31.96 -15.22
CA LYS A 298 4.56 33.38 -15.56
C LYS A 298 3.67 34.04 -14.54
N ILE A 299 4.08 35.24 -14.11
CA ILE A 299 3.27 36.12 -13.26
C ILE A 299 2.50 37.06 -14.18
N ASN A 300 1.17 36.91 -14.23
CA ASN A 300 0.29 37.71 -15.08
C ASN A 300 -0.20 38.98 -14.38
N SER A 301 -0.40 38.88 -13.06
CA SER A 301 -0.87 39.98 -12.24
C SER A 301 -0.27 39.89 -10.83
N GLU A 302 -0.04 41.02 -10.23
CA GLU A 302 0.44 41.18 -8.86
C GLU A 302 -0.50 42.09 -8.08
N THR A 303 -0.89 41.67 -6.89
CA THR A 303 -1.67 42.44 -5.93
C THR A 303 -1.00 42.40 -4.56
N GLU A 304 -1.45 43.22 -3.61
CA GLU A 304 -0.96 43.15 -2.24
C GLU A 304 -1.22 41.76 -1.59
N GLY A 305 -2.32 41.10 -1.97
CA GLY A 305 -2.76 39.82 -1.41
C GLY A 305 -2.21 38.58 -2.11
N GLY A 306 -1.67 38.70 -3.34
CA GLY A 306 -1.23 37.52 -4.09
C GLY A 306 -0.86 37.76 -5.54
N LEU A 307 -0.61 36.64 -6.24
CA LEU A 307 -0.14 36.58 -7.61
C LEU A 307 -1.11 35.78 -8.49
N GLY A 308 -1.46 36.33 -9.66
CA GLY A 308 -2.09 35.57 -10.73
C GLY A 308 -1.02 34.92 -11.61
N LEU A 309 -1.08 33.60 -11.75
CA LEU A 309 -0.04 32.79 -12.36
C LEU A 309 -0.54 32.03 -13.58
N THR A 310 0.33 31.91 -14.58
CA THR A 310 0.17 30.96 -15.70
C THR A 310 1.22 29.87 -15.59
N ILE A 311 0.74 28.63 -15.46
CA ILE A 311 1.56 27.45 -15.29
C ILE A 311 1.71 26.76 -16.64
N PRO A 312 2.93 26.47 -17.10
CA PRO A 312 3.12 25.77 -18.38
C PRO A 312 2.42 24.42 -18.41
N SER A 313 1.79 24.09 -19.53
CA SER A 313 1.02 22.85 -19.73
C SER A 313 1.82 21.56 -19.54
N TYR A 314 3.16 21.60 -19.61
CA TYR A 314 4.00 20.44 -19.31
C TYR A 314 4.08 20.12 -17.81
N ARG A 315 3.68 21.03 -16.92
CA ARG A 315 3.54 20.81 -15.49
C ARG A 315 2.12 20.28 -15.21
N THR A 316 1.89 19.05 -15.61
CA THR A 316 0.58 18.38 -15.44
C THR A 316 0.19 18.17 -13.98
N ASP A 317 1.14 18.25 -13.08
CA ASP A 317 1.03 18.09 -11.63
C ASP A 317 0.71 19.40 -10.89
N VAL A 318 0.93 20.57 -11.49
CA VAL A 318 0.78 21.88 -10.84
C VAL A 318 -0.49 22.57 -11.34
N GLN A 319 -1.61 22.32 -10.69
CA GLN A 319 -2.92 22.84 -11.11
C GLN A 319 -3.65 23.62 -10.01
N ARG A 320 -3.19 23.58 -8.78
CA ARG A 320 -3.81 24.20 -7.61
C ARG A 320 -2.82 25.07 -6.86
N GLU A 321 -3.34 25.96 -6.02
CA GLU A 321 -2.53 26.83 -5.15
C GLU A 321 -1.54 26.03 -4.27
N ALA A 322 -1.99 24.91 -3.69
CA ALA A 322 -1.15 24.06 -2.86
C ALA A 322 0.05 23.48 -3.64
N ASP A 323 -0.13 23.16 -4.93
CA ASP A 323 0.92 22.64 -5.79
C ASP A 323 1.99 23.73 -6.07
N ILE A 324 1.56 25.00 -6.20
CA ILE A 324 2.47 26.14 -6.32
C ILE A 324 3.28 26.34 -5.04
N ILE A 325 2.64 26.21 -3.89
CA ILE A 325 3.32 26.34 -2.58
C ILE A 325 4.35 25.23 -2.41
N GLU A 326 4.05 24.01 -2.85
CA GLU A 326 5.01 22.90 -2.87
C GLU A 326 6.24 23.24 -3.73
N GLU A 327 6.02 23.76 -4.94
CA GLU A 327 7.10 24.15 -5.85
C GLU A 327 7.99 25.27 -5.25
N ILE A 328 7.38 26.26 -4.60
CA ILE A 328 8.13 27.30 -3.89
C ILE A 328 9.00 26.68 -2.79
N LEU A 329 8.42 25.80 -1.96
CA LEU A 329 9.14 25.15 -0.86
C LEU A 329 10.25 24.22 -1.36
N ARG A 330 10.02 23.50 -2.45
CA ARG A 330 10.99 22.58 -3.03
C ARG A 330 12.24 23.31 -3.50
N VAL A 331 12.09 24.49 -4.09
CA VAL A 331 13.21 25.31 -4.58
C VAL A 331 13.83 26.15 -3.46
N TYR A 332 12.99 26.72 -2.58
CA TYR A 332 13.46 27.45 -1.38
C TYR A 332 14.26 26.55 -0.44
N GLY A 333 13.84 25.28 -0.32
CA GLY A 333 14.41 24.26 0.56
C GLY A 333 13.62 24.11 1.85
N TYR A 334 13.03 22.94 2.06
CA TYR A 334 12.27 22.59 3.28
C TYR A 334 13.11 22.78 4.56
N ASN A 335 14.42 22.52 4.48
CA ASN A 335 15.33 22.67 5.63
C ASN A 335 15.55 24.13 6.05
N ASN A 336 15.16 25.11 5.23
CA ASN A 336 15.27 26.53 5.54
C ASN A 336 14.04 27.04 6.31
N ILE A 337 13.04 26.19 6.55
CA ILE A 337 11.86 26.54 7.34
C ILE A 337 12.13 26.22 8.81
N GLU A 338 12.03 27.25 9.66
CA GLU A 338 12.24 27.12 11.09
C GLU A 338 10.98 26.54 11.76
N PHE A 339 11.16 25.49 12.57
CA PHE A 339 10.07 24.95 13.37
C PHE A 339 9.81 25.81 14.60
N SER A 340 8.54 26.15 14.83
CA SER A 340 8.15 26.79 16.08
C SER A 340 8.37 25.84 17.27
N HIS A 341 9.05 26.32 18.31
CA HIS A 341 9.19 25.59 19.58
C HIS A 341 7.90 25.59 20.41
N LYS A 342 6.86 26.32 19.96
CA LYS A 342 5.58 26.44 20.67
C LYS A 342 4.47 25.84 19.82
N LEU A 343 3.77 24.88 20.38
CA LEU A 343 2.52 24.35 19.82
C LEU A 343 1.34 25.06 20.50
N ASN A 344 0.65 25.92 19.75
CA ASN A 344 -0.59 26.58 20.20
C ASN A 344 -1.76 25.85 19.54
N THR A 345 -2.47 25.01 20.31
CA THR A 345 -3.63 24.29 19.80
C THR A 345 -4.69 24.18 20.88
N SER A 346 -5.94 24.17 20.48
CA SER A 346 -7.05 23.79 21.36
C SER A 346 -7.09 22.26 21.44
N ILE A 347 -6.83 21.71 22.62
CA ILE A 347 -6.90 20.27 22.84
C ILE A 347 -8.33 19.92 23.24
N SER A 348 -9.07 19.24 22.39
CA SER A 348 -10.31 18.56 22.76
C SER A 348 -9.99 17.16 23.24
N PHE A 349 -10.27 16.87 24.51
CA PHE A 349 -10.13 15.52 25.06
C PHE A 349 -11.36 14.67 24.70
N ASP A 350 -11.46 14.25 23.46
CA ASP A 350 -12.36 13.18 23.10
C ASP A 350 -11.71 11.86 23.48
N SER A 351 -11.95 11.41 24.72
CA SER A 351 -11.39 10.13 25.17
C SER A 351 -12.11 9.00 24.43
N ASN A 352 -11.44 8.39 23.47
CA ASN A 352 -11.89 7.14 22.87
C ASN A 352 -11.99 6.10 23.99
N LYS A 353 -13.23 5.81 24.43
CA LYS A 353 -13.52 4.86 25.52
C LYS A 353 -12.97 3.47 25.23
N GLU A 354 -13.00 3.06 23.96
CA GLU A 354 -12.47 1.78 23.49
C GLU A 354 -10.97 1.67 23.75
N THR A 355 -10.18 2.61 23.25
CA THR A 355 -8.72 2.65 23.46
C THR A 355 -8.36 2.68 24.96
N LYS A 356 -9.17 3.37 25.78
CA LYS A 356 -8.96 3.37 27.23
C LYS A 356 -9.15 1.99 27.84
N ILE A 357 -10.17 1.24 27.42
CA ILE A 357 -10.45 -0.11 27.91
C ILE A 357 -9.36 -1.07 27.43
N GLU A 358 -8.94 -0.97 26.17
CA GLU A 358 -7.83 -1.74 25.64
C GLU A 358 -6.54 -1.50 26.41
N ASN A 359 -6.17 -0.25 26.65
CA ASN A 359 -4.97 0.10 27.42
C ASN A 359 -5.02 -0.40 28.86
N ILE A 360 -6.18 -0.32 29.53
CA ILE A 360 -6.35 -0.87 30.89
C ILE A 360 -6.11 -2.38 30.90
N THR A 361 -6.63 -3.09 29.90
CA THR A 361 -6.50 -4.54 29.76
C THR A 361 -5.06 -4.93 29.36
N ALA A 362 -4.47 -4.24 28.40
CA ALA A 362 -3.08 -4.43 27.97
C ALA A 362 -2.10 -4.23 29.13
N ASN A 363 -2.25 -3.14 29.90
CA ASN A 363 -1.42 -2.86 31.06
C ASN A 363 -1.55 -3.95 32.13
N GLN A 364 -2.74 -4.50 32.36
CA GLN A 364 -2.93 -5.60 33.30
C GLN A 364 -2.25 -6.88 32.80
N LEU A 365 -2.39 -7.22 31.51
CA LEU A 365 -1.73 -8.39 30.91
C LEU A 365 -0.22 -8.27 30.98
N THR A 366 0.32 -7.11 30.62
CA THR A 366 1.76 -6.82 30.70
C THR A 366 2.27 -6.96 32.13
N ALA A 367 1.52 -6.44 33.13
CA ALA A 367 1.87 -6.58 34.54
C ALA A 367 1.82 -8.05 35.04
N LEU A 368 1.03 -8.91 34.39
CA LEU A 368 0.98 -10.35 34.63
C LEU A 368 2.08 -11.13 33.88
N GLY A 369 2.93 -10.46 33.11
CA GLY A 369 4.05 -11.05 32.37
C GLY A 369 3.74 -11.48 30.95
N PHE A 370 2.62 -11.05 30.39
CA PHE A 370 2.32 -11.27 28.98
C PHE A 370 3.08 -10.28 28.09
N ASN A 371 3.46 -10.75 26.92
CA ASN A 371 4.01 -9.93 25.84
C ASN A 371 2.95 -9.74 24.76
N GLU A 372 2.83 -8.52 24.28
CA GLU A 372 1.95 -8.21 23.15
C GLU A 372 2.53 -8.75 21.84
N THR A 373 1.68 -9.34 21.03
CA THR A 373 1.99 -9.75 19.65
C THR A 373 1.10 -9.00 18.68
N MET A 374 1.61 -8.76 17.49
CA MET A 374 0.87 -8.17 16.39
C MET A 374 1.16 -8.97 15.13
N SER A 375 0.23 -9.86 14.79
CA SER A 375 0.36 -10.74 13.65
C SER A 375 -0.25 -10.13 12.39
N ASN A 376 0.20 -10.59 11.22
CA ASN A 376 -0.38 -10.17 9.96
C ASN A 376 -1.87 -10.58 9.87
N SER A 377 -2.70 -9.71 9.33
CA SER A 377 -4.10 -10.02 9.03
C SER A 377 -4.27 -10.93 7.82
N LEU A 378 -3.25 -11.00 6.94
CA LEU A 378 -3.21 -11.95 5.83
C LEU A 378 -2.61 -13.27 6.29
N THR A 379 -3.19 -14.37 5.81
CA THR A 379 -2.84 -15.72 6.24
C THR A 379 -3.01 -16.75 5.11
N LYS A 380 -2.64 -17.98 5.41
CA LYS A 380 -2.77 -19.12 4.50
C LYS A 380 -4.23 -19.57 4.40
N PRO A 381 -4.76 -19.83 3.17
CA PRO A 381 -6.11 -20.37 3.00
C PRO A 381 -6.31 -21.71 3.73
N GLU A 382 -5.26 -22.54 3.78
CA GLU A 382 -5.28 -23.88 4.36
C GLU A 382 -5.62 -23.87 5.86
N TYR A 383 -5.38 -22.79 6.57
CA TYR A 383 -5.72 -22.68 8.00
C TYR A 383 -7.23 -22.75 8.25
N ALA A 384 -8.05 -22.35 7.28
CA ALA A 384 -9.49 -22.49 7.41
C ALA A 384 -9.95 -23.96 7.51
N SER A 385 -9.16 -24.92 7.01
CA SER A 385 -9.44 -26.34 7.10
C SER A 385 -9.07 -26.99 8.44
N LEU A 386 -8.35 -26.28 9.31
CA LEU A 386 -7.92 -26.78 10.61
C LEU A 386 -9.00 -26.70 11.71
N SER A 387 -10.14 -26.09 11.42
CA SER A 387 -11.27 -25.99 12.33
C SER A 387 -12.60 -25.99 11.57
N GLU A 388 -13.52 -26.84 11.99
CA GLU A 388 -14.90 -26.90 11.46
C GLU A 388 -15.73 -25.65 11.85
N ASN A 389 -15.27 -24.88 12.83
CA ASN A 389 -15.91 -23.63 13.23
C ASN A 389 -15.59 -22.46 12.29
N ILE A 390 -14.65 -22.64 11.37
CA ILE A 390 -14.30 -21.63 10.36
C ILE A 390 -15.10 -21.90 9.08
N ASN A 391 -15.86 -20.89 8.65
CA ASN A 391 -16.61 -20.98 7.41
C ASN A 391 -15.71 -20.60 6.22
N GLN A 392 -15.29 -21.59 5.43
CA GLN A 392 -14.43 -21.38 4.26
C GLN A 392 -15.09 -20.49 3.19
N GLU A 393 -16.42 -20.58 3.03
CA GLU A 393 -17.17 -19.76 2.06
C GLU A 393 -17.19 -18.26 2.45
N ALA A 394 -17.01 -17.97 3.75
CA ALA A 394 -16.91 -16.61 4.25
C ALA A 394 -15.48 -16.02 4.18
N SER A 395 -14.55 -16.69 3.50
CA SER A 395 -13.17 -16.23 3.37
C SER A 395 -13.08 -14.97 2.49
N VAL A 396 -12.30 -13.99 2.94
CA VAL A 396 -11.97 -12.78 2.18
C VAL A 396 -10.65 -13.03 1.46
N GLU A 397 -10.70 -13.20 0.15
CA GLU A 397 -9.51 -13.42 -0.67
C GLU A 397 -8.95 -12.11 -1.23
N MET A 398 -7.62 -12.03 -1.30
CA MET A 398 -6.91 -10.90 -1.91
C MET A 398 -6.94 -11.02 -3.44
N LEU A 399 -7.22 -9.91 -4.12
CA LEU A 399 -7.27 -9.87 -5.58
C LEU A 399 -5.88 -10.15 -6.20
N ASN A 400 -4.82 -9.58 -5.61
CA ASN A 400 -3.44 -9.74 -6.06
C ASN A 400 -2.54 -10.07 -4.87
N PRO A 401 -2.52 -11.33 -4.39
CA PRO A 401 -1.70 -11.71 -3.24
C PRO A 401 -0.21 -11.70 -3.61
N LEU A 402 0.64 -11.24 -2.67
CA LEU A 402 2.09 -11.27 -2.83
C LEU A 402 2.66 -12.69 -2.81
N SER A 403 1.98 -13.62 -2.13
CA SER A 403 2.31 -15.04 -2.08
C SER A 403 1.07 -15.86 -1.72
N ASN A 404 1.12 -17.18 -1.91
CA ASN A 404 0.04 -18.08 -1.47
C ASN A 404 -0.15 -18.05 0.04
N ASP A 405 0.91 -17.81 0.81
CA ASP A 405 0.87 -17.73 2.28
C ASP A 405 0.12 -16.47 2.79
N LEU A 406 -0.12 -15.49 1.92
CA LEU A 406 -0.79 -14.23 2.24
C LEU A 406 -2.02 -14.00 1.34
N LYS A 407 -2.72 -15.08 0.99
CA LYS A 407 -3.82 -15.03 0.02
C LYS A 407 -5.15 -14.62 0.63
N THR A 408 -5.41 -14.95 1.89
CA THR A 408 -6.69 -14.70 2.55
C THR A 408 -6.54 -13.87 3.81
N MET A 409 -7.60 -13.14 4.18
CA MET A 409 -7.68 -12.49 5.49
C MET A 409 -8.10 -13.49 6.56
N ARG A 410 -7.52 -13.39 7.75
CA ARG A 410 -7.72 -14.33 8.87
C ARG A 410 -9.15 -14.30 9.40
N GLN A 411 -9.73 -15.49 9.63
CA GLN A 411 -10.98 -15.69 10.34
C GLN A 411 -10.77 -16.08 11.82
N SER A 412 -9.53 -16.29 12.23
CA SER A 412 -9.13 -16.55 13.61
C SER A 412 -7.71 -16.02 13.86
N LEU A 413 -7.44 -15.51 15.05
CA LEU A 413 -6.11 -15.14 15.51
C LEU A 413 -5.31 -16.35 16.02
N LEU A 414 -5.95 -17.50 16.16
CA LEU A 414 -5.32 -18.72 16.69
C LEU A 414 -4.08 -19.12 15.90
N PHE A 415 -4.18 -19.18 14.58
CA PHE A 415 -3.12 -19.76 13.76
C PHE A 415 -1.88 -18.87 13.68
N SER A 416 -2.06 -17.57 13.49
CA SER A 416 -0.95 -16.61 13.52
C SER A 416 -0.27 -16.53 14.89
N GLY A 417 -1.05 -16.65 15.95
CA GLY A 417 -0.51 -16.77 17.32
C GLY A 417 0.29 -18.05 17.51
N LEU A 418 -0.17 -19.20 16.97
CA LEU A 418 0.57 -20.46 17.02
C LEU A 418 1.87 -20.41 16.19
N GLU A 419 1.89 -19.70 15.06
CA GLU A 419 3.14 -19.43 14.33
C GLU A 419 4.14 -18.68 15.22
N SER A 420 3.68 -17.66 15.96
CA SER A 420 4.50 -16.90 16.89
C SER A 420 5.01 -17.76 18.05
N VAL A 421 4.16 -18.63 18.60
CA VAL A 421 4.54 -19.60 19.65
C VAL A 421 5.60 -20.57 19.11
N ALA A 422 5.37 -21.18 17.93
CA ALA A 422 6.31 -22.11 17.30
C ALA A 422 7.67 -21.43 17.00
N TYR A 423 7.63 -20.20 16.48
CA TYR A 423 8.83 -19.41 16.21
C TYR A 423 9.71 -19.25 17.46
N ASN A 424 9.10 -18.96 18.59
CA ASN A 424 9.80 -18.78 19.88
C ASN A 424 10.30 -20.10 20.46
N ILE A 425 9.47 -21.17 20.42
CA ILE A 425 9.88 -22.51 20.88
C ILE A 425 11.10 -23.00 20.11
N ASN A 426 11.14 -22.82 18.80
CA ASN A 426 12.26 -23.20 17.94
C ASN A 426 13.56 -22.44 18.30
N ARG A 427 13.44 -21.28 18.99
CA ARG A 427 14.55 -20.50 19.55
C ARG A 427 14.80 -20.77 21.03
N LYS A 428 14.29 -21.90 21.54
CA LYS A 428 14.44 -22.37 22.92
C LYS A 428 13.74 -21.51 23.99
N ASN A 429 12.78 -20.67 23.58
CA ASN A 429 11.89 -19.97 24.51
C ASN A 429 10.63 -20.81 24.69
N SER A 430 10.61 -21.70 25.69
CA SER A 430 9.52 -22.65 25.86
C SER A 430 8.42 -22.18 26.81
N SER A 431 8.66 -21.14 27.63
CA SER A 431 7.68 -20.58 28.56
C SER A 431 7.21 -19.21 28.02
N LEU A 432 5.99 -19.18 27.47
CA LEU A 432 5.48 -18.03 26.76
C LEU A 432 4.10 -17.64 27.26
N GLN A 433 3.87 -16.34 27.35
CA GLN A 433 2.59 -15.73 27.62
C GLN A 433 2.41 -14.58 26.63
N PHE A 434 1.52 -14.76 25.65
CA PHE A 434 1.25 -13.77 24.61
C PHE A 434 -0.19 -13.31 24.65
N TYR A 435 -0.41 -12.04 24.28
CA TYR A 435 -1.72 -11.52 23.98
C TYR A 435 -1.70 -10.72 22.67
N GLU A 436 -2.84 -10.70 21.98
CA GLU A 436 -3.02 -9.92 20.78
C GLU A 436 -4.43 -9.33 20.73
N PHE A 437 -4.52 -7.99 20.54
CA PHE A 437 -5.72 -7.35 20.06
C PHE A 437 -5.72 -7.38 18.55
N GLY A 438 -6.75 -7.95 17.94
CA GLY A 438 -6.81 -8.10 16.51
C GLY A 438 -8.24 -8.19 15.98
N LYS A 439 -8.34 -8.29 14.66
CA LYS A 439 -9.63 -8.47 13.99
C LYS A 439 -9.64 -9.75 13.19
N THR A 440 -10.83 -10.32 13.03
CA THR A 440 -11.15 -11.35 12.05
C THR A 440 -12.02 -10.75 10.96
N TYR A 441 -11.97 -11.35 9.77
CA TYR A 441 -12.59 -10.81 8.56
C TYR A 441 -13.44 -11.87 7.90
N HIS A 442 -14.68 -11.51 7.58
CA HIS A 442 -15.66 -12.42 7.02
C HIS A 442 -16.41 -11.76 5.86
N LYS A 443 -16.75 -12.53 4.85
CA LYS A 443 -17.58 -12.12 3.73
C LYS A 443 -18.86 -12.93 3.71
N TYR A 444 -20.00 -12.24 3.78
CA TYR A 444 -21.33 -12.83 3.65
C TYR A 444 -22.05 -12.15 2.49
N ASP A 445 -22.30 -12.89 1.43
CA ASP A 445 -22.80 -12.36 0.15
C ASP A 445 -21.92 -11.20 -0.35
N GLU A 446 -22.44 -9.99 -0.40
CA GLU A 446 -21.69 -8.77 -0.80
C GLU A 446 -21.23 -7.92 0.40
N LYS A 447 -21.43 -8.37 1.63
CA LYS A 447 -21.07 -7.63 2.84
C LYS A 447 -19.82 -8.20 3.49
N TYR A 448 -18.98 -7.29 3.96
CA TYR A 448 -17.81 -7.62 4.77
C TYR A 448 -18.09 -7.32 6.24
N GLU A 449 -17.66 -8.23 7.11
CA GLU A 449 -17.78 -8.08 8.56
C GLU A 449 -16.41 -8.18 9.21
N GLU A 450 -16.10 -7.24 10.11
CA GLU A 450 -14.92 -7.26 10.97
C GLU A 450 -15.36 -7.48 12.41
N ILE A 451 -14.73 -8.44 13.09
CA ILE A 451 -15.00 -8.74 14.49
C ILE A 451 -13.72 -8.54 15.30
N LYS A 452 -13.80 -7.78 16.38
CA LYS A 452 -12.67 -7.52 17.27
C LYS A 452 -12.50 -8.63 18.29
N HIS A 453 -11.26 -9.03 18.49
CA HIS A 453 -10.83 -10.07 19.42
C HIS A 453 -9.70 -9.60 20.32
N LEU A 454 -9.64 -10.16 21.52
CA LEU A 454 -8.43 -10.26 22.33
C LEU A 454 -8.12 -11.74 22.49
N THR A 455 -6.92 -12.17 22.13
CA THR A 455 -6.49 -13.55 22.31
C THR A 455 -5.35 -13.66 23.30
N LEU A 456 -5.33 -14.77 24.06
CA LEU A 456 -4.24 -15.11 24.97
C LEU A 456 -3.67 -16.49 24.61
N PHE A 457 -2.35 -16.59 24.65
CA PHE A 457 -1.62 -17.85 24.49
C PHE A 457 -0.72 -18.04 25.70
N VAL A 458 -0.81 -19.19 26.34
CA VAL A 458 0.00 -19.54 27.50
C VAL A 458 0.57 -20.93 27.31
N THR A 459 1.89 -21.08 27.44
CA THR A 459 2.57 -22.37 27.36
C THR A 459 3.81 -22.42 28.22
N GLY A 460 4.22 -23.61 28.65
CA GLY A 460 5.39 -23.85 29.49
C GLY A 460 5.17 -23.46 30.94
N ASN A 461 6.20 -22.97 31.58
CA ASN A 461 6.22 -22.70 33.02
C ASN A 461 5.69 -21.29 33.34
N ARG A 462 5.05 -21.13 34.52
CA ARG A 462 4.49 -19.84 34.98
C ARG A 462 5.57 -18.81 35.31
N VAL A 463 6.71 -19.28 35.83
CA VAL A 463 7.85 -18.45 36.23
C VAL A 463 9.13 -19.04 35.67
N LYS A 464 10.16 -18.22 35.55
CA LYS A 464 11.52 -18.69 35.22
C LYS A 464 12.06 -19.55 36.37
N ASP A 465 12.94 -20.50 36.02
CA ASP A 465 13.61 -21.34 37.00
C ASP A 465 14.33 -20.49 38.06
N SER A 466 14.05 -20.78 39.31
CA SER A 466 14.57 -20.06 40.45
C SER A 466 14.85 -21.04 41.60
N TRP A 467 15.89 -20.77 42.39
CA TRP A 467 16.21 -21.54 43.57
C TRP A 467 15.19 -21.36 44.71
N SER A 468 14.45 -20.27 44.71
CA SER A 468 13.53 -19.88 45.79
C SER A 468 12.06 -20.19 45.50
N ILE A 469 11.69 -20.46 44.26
CA ILE A 469 10.30 -20.69 43.83
C ILE A 469 10.24 -22.02 43.09
N ALA A 470 9.39 -22.93 43.58
CA ALA A 470 9.10 -24.17 42.86
C ALA A 470 8.42 -23.86 41.53
N ASN A 471 8.99 -24.38 40.43
CA ASN A 471 8.45 -24.19 39.12
C ASN A 471 7.12 -24.95 38.95
N LYS A 472 6.10 -24.27 38.43
CA LYS A 472 4.81 -24.86 38.09
C LYS A 472 4.54 -24.65 36.62
N THR A 473 4.15 -25.69 35.92
CA THR A 473 3.63 -25.59 34.54
C THR A 473 2.33 -24.79 34.54
N SER A 474 2.14 -23.99 33.52
CA SER A 474 0.88 -23.29 33.29
C SER A 474 -0.22 -24.31 33.00
N ASP A 475 -1.31 -24.21 33.73
CA ASP A 475 -2.45 -25.10 33.62
C ASP A 475 -3.74 -24.33 33.30
N PHE A 476 -4.79 -25.06 33.04
CA PHE A 476 -6.12 -24.53 32.75
C PHE A 476 -6.61 -23.53 33.79
N PHE A 477 -6.39 -23.80 35.07
CA PHE A 477 -6.83 -22.93 36.17
C PHE A 477 -6.05 -21.62 36.23
N TYR A 478 -4.78 -21.64 35.82
CA TYR A 478 -3.97 -20.43 35.71
C TYR A 478 -4.56 -19.49 34.66
N LEU A 479 -4.86 -19.99 33.45
CA LEU A 479 -5.49 -19.20 32.40
C LEU A 479 -6.88 -18.72 32.82
N LYS A 480 -7.70 -19.60 33.44
CA LYS A 480 -9.02 -19.24 33.96
C LYS A 480 -8.96 -18.09 34.97
N GLY A 481 -8.00 -18.13 35.89
CA GLY A 481 -7.78 -17.08 36.90
C GLY A 481 -7.47 -15.72 36.26
N ILE A 482 -6.62 -15.69 35.24
CA ILE A 482 -6.30 -14.47 34.45
C ILE A 482 -7.56 -13.93 33.77
N ILE A 483 -8.32 -14.78 33.09
CA ILE A 483 -9.56 -14.39 32.39
C ILE A 483 -10.57 -13.77 33.37
N ILE A 484 -10.79 -14.41 34.52
CA ILE A 484 -11.72 -13.90 35.53
C ILE A 484 -11.22 -12.57 36.10
N ALA A 485 -9.93 -12.42 36.36
CA ALA A 485 -9.35 -11.16 36.83
C ALA A 485 -9.48 -10.03 35.82
N LEU A 486 -9.30 -10.32 34.51
CA LEU A 486 -9.52 -9.32 33.45
C LEU A 486 -10.97 -8.88 33.37
N LEU A 487 -11.92 -9.82 33.34
CA LEU A 487 -13.35 -9.51 33.27
C LEU A 487 -13.82 -8.77 34.53
N GLY A 488 -13.36 -9.19 35.70
CA GLY A 488 -13.66 -8.52 36.98
C GLY A 488 -13.15 -7.08 37.03
N ARG A 489 -11.95 -6.80 36.51
CA ARG A 489 -11.41 -5.43 36.42
C ARG A 489 -12.26 -4.55 35.50
N LEU A 490 -12.87 -5.12 34.49
CA LEU A 490 -13.80 -4.43 33.59
C LEU A 490 -15.23 -4.35 34.20
N GLY A 491 -15.41 -4.85 35.43
CA GLY A 491 -16.70 -4.88 36.14
C GLY A 491 -17.67 -5.91 35.57
N ILE A 492 -17.19 -6.94 34.90
CA ILE A 492 -18.01 -8.02 34.35
C ILE A 492 -17.96 -9.20 35.33
N ASP A 493 -18.95 -9.22 36.21
CA ASP A 493 -19.16 -10.26 37.20
C ASP A 493 -20.34 -11.16 36.80
N LYS A 494 -20.67 -12.18 37.57
CA LYS A 494 -21.83 -13.07 37.38
C LYS A 494 -21.78 -13.84 36.05
N LEU A 495 -20.61 -14.34 35.71
CA LEU A 495 -20.37 -15.11 34.50
C LEU A 495 -21.07 -16.49 34.57
N LYS A 496 -21.68 -16.87 33.43
CA LYS A 496 -22.21 -18.23 33.24
C LYS A 496 -21.17 -19.04 32.50
N SER A 497 -20.82 -20.22 33.07
CA SER A 497 -19.90 -21.17 32.48
C SER A 497 -20.67 -22.24 31.70
N THR A 498 -20.20 -22.60 30.52
CA THR A 498 -20.71 -23.71 29.69
C THR A 498 -19.55 -24.39 28.97
N PRO A 499 -19.63 -25.69 28.64
CA PRO A 499 -18.63 -26.31 27.78
C PRO A 499 -18.47 -25.54 26.45
N SER A 500 -17.24 -25.34 26.02
CA SER A 500 -16.97 -24.69 24.72
C SER A 500 -17.35 -25.62 23.57
N LYS A 501 -17.92 -25.05 22.52
CA LYS A 501 -18.25 -25.75 21.27
C LYS A 501 -17.14 -25.64 20.22
N GLN A 502 -16.04 -24.99 20.56
CA GLN A 502 -14.90 -24.86 19.64
C GLN A 502 -14.18 -26.19 19.48
N ASP A 503 -14.06 -26.64 18.26
CA ASP A 503 -13.47 -27.95 17.93
C ASP A 503 -11.94 -27.97 18.06
N VAL A 504 -11.30 -26.82 18.18
CA VAL A 504 -9.85 -26.70 18.38
C VAL A 504 -9.40 -27.09 19.80
N PHE A 505 -10.34 -27.16 20.77
CA PHE A 505 -10.02 -27.52 22.14
C PHE A 505 -10.16 -29.04 22.38
N SER A 506 -9.23 -29.60 23.14
CA SER A 506 -9.41 -30.92 23.78
C SER A 506 -10.33 -30.82 25.01
N GLU A 507 -10.18 -29.74 25.77
CA GLU A 507 -11.01 -29.35 26.91
C GLU A 507 -11.17 -27.84 26.87
N GLY A 508 -12.41 -27.35 26.90
CA GLY A 508 -12.65 -25.92 26.80
C GLY A 508 -13.94 -25.48 27.49
N ILE A 509 -13.94 -24.22 27.92
CA ILE A 509 -15.07 -23.55 28.55
C ILE A 509 -15.38 -22.24 27.81
N SER A 510 -16.66 -21.95 27.71
CA SER A 510 -17.19 -20.64 27.32
C SER A 510 -17.71 -19.90 28.54
N LEU A 511 -17.30 -18.64 28.71
CA LEU A 511 -17.92 -17.73 29.69
C LEU A 511 -18.76 -16.69 28.97
N GLY A 512 -19.94 -16.43 29.53
CA GLY A 512 -20.87 -15.45 28.99
C GLY A 512 -21.65 -14.70 30.06
N LEU A 513 -22.29 -13.59 29.67
CA LEU A 513 -23.19 -12.81 30.50
C LEU A 513 -24.50 -12.55 29.75
N GLY A 514 -25.62 -13.05 30.29
CA GLY A 514 -26.91 -13.00 29.60
C GLY A 514 -26.86 -13.74 28.27
N LYS A 515 -27.12 -13.04 27.16
CA LYS A 515 -27.05 -13.58 25.80
C LYS A 515 -25.68 -13.43 25.13
N HIS A 516 -24.75 -12.71 25.76
CA HIS A 516 -23.44 -12.41 25.19
C HIS A 516 -22.43 -13.48 25.59
N LYS A 517 -21.88 -14.15 24.60
CA LYS A 517 -20.68 -14.96 24.74
C LYS A 517 -19.48 -14.02 24.78
N LEU A 518 -18.62 -14.18 25.78
CA LEU A 518 -17.51 -13.24 26.02
C LEU A 518 -16.16 -13.83 25.69
N VAL A 519 -15.93 -15.08 26.09
CA VAL A 519 -14.64 -15.73 25.87
C VAL A 519 -14.82 -17.24 25.78
N ASP A 520 -14.11 -17.85 24.83
CA ASP A 520 -13.82 -19.27 24.76
C ASP A 520 -12.38 -19.49 25.15
N PHE A 521 -12.11 -20.45 26.02
CA PHE A 521 -10.74 -20.79 26.40
C PHE A 521 -10.60 -22.25 26.76
N GLY A 522 -9.38 -22.74 26.59
CA GLY A 522 -9.12 -24.15 26.85
C GLY A 522 -7.72 -24.59 26.47
N ARG A 523 -7.54 -25.90 26.54
CA ARG A 523 -6.35 -26.60 26.08
C ARG A 523 -6.53 -26.95 24.61
N LEU A 524 -5.59 -26.56 23.76
CA LEU A 524 -5.62 -26.88 22.33
C LEU A 524 -5.40 -28.39 22.10
N LYS A 525 -6.05 -28.92 21.06
CA LYS A 525 -5.83 -30.28 20.60
C LYS A 525 -4.43 -30.49 20.05
N GLN A 526 -3.85 -31.66 20.34
CA GLN A 526 -2.53 -32.01 19.82
C GLN A 526 -2.49 -32.08 18.29
N SER A 527 -3.63 -32.41 17.64
CA SER A 527 -3.75 -32.38 16.17
C SER A 527 -3.48 -30.99 15.60
N VAL A 528 -4.05 -29.93 16.20
CA VAL A 528 -3.82 -28.55 15.78
C VAL A 528 -2.37 -28.13 16.03
N LEU A 529 -1.83 -28.45 17.22
CA LEU A 529 -0.44 -28.08 17.58
C LEU A 529 0.59 -28.74 16.67
N LYS A 530 0.32 -29.94 16.20
CA LYS A 530 1.21 -30.71 15.31
C LYS A 530 1.43 -30.01 13.96
N GLU A 531 0.40 -29.34 13.43
CA GLU A 531 0.50 -28.59 12.17
C GLU A 531 1.53 -27.45 12.25
N PHE A 532 1.77 -26.94 13.47
CA PHE A 532 2.77 -25.90 13.74
C PHE A 532 4.09 -26.45 14.31
N GLY A 533 4.24 -27.78 14.39
CA GLY A 533 5.43 -28.43 14.97
C GLY A 533 5.57 -28.26 16.49
N ILE A 534 4.49 -27.89 17.18
CA ILE A 534 4.48 -27.66 18.62
C ILE A 534 4.19 -28.98 19.34
N LYS A 535 5.12 -29.41 20.22
CA LYS A 535 5.02 -30.65 20.99
C LYS A 535 4.48 -30.47 22.41
N GLN A 536 4.63 -29.28 22.96
CA GLN A 536 4.18 -28.95 24.32
C GLN A 536 2.73 -28.43 24.30
N GLU A 537 2.10 -28.51 25.47
CA GLU A 537 0.74 -28.01 25.67
C GLU A 537 0.66 -26.49 25.48
N VAL A 538 -0.38 -26.04 24.80
CA VAL A 538 -0.71 -24.62 24.67
C VAL A 538 -2.14 -24.40 25.12
N LEU A 539 -2.31 -23.44 26.01
CA LEU A 539 -3.59 -22.93 26.47
C LEU A 539 -3.92 -21.67 25.65
N PHE A 540 -5.15 -21.58 25.22
CA PHE A 540 -5.63 -20.50 24.36
C PHE A 540 -6.92 -19.91 24.90
N ALA A 541 -7.08 -18.59 24.78
CA ALA A 541 -8.34 -17.91 25.04
C ALA A 541 -8.63 -16.92 23.91
N ASP A 542 -9.90 -16.88 23.50
CA ASP A 542 -10.41 -15.97 22.47
C ASP A 542 -11.61 -15.19 23.02
N PHE A 543 -11.43 -13.90 23.24
CA PHE A 543 -12.45 -12.99 23.73
C PHE A 543 -13.14 -12.31 22.55
N ASN A 544 -14.46 -12.31 22.54
CA ASN A 544 -15.24 -11.43 21.68
C ASN A 544 -15.18 -10.01 22.24
N TRP A 545 -14.24 -9.22 21.72
CA TRP A 545 -13.93 -7.90 22.25
C TRP A 545 -15.08 -6.90 22.02
N ASP A 546 -15.80 -6.99 20.92
CA ASP A 546 -16.97 -6.17 20.66
C ASP A 546 -18.07 -6.36 21.71
N SER A 547 -18.29 -7.61 22.16
CA SER A 547 -19.23 -7.91 23.21
C SER A 547 -18.81 -7.36 24.57
N ILE A 548 -17.50 -7.40 24.86
CA ILE A 548 -16.91 -6.82 26.08
C ILE A 548 -17.07 -5.30 26.08
N LEU A 549 -16.75 -4.63 24.99
CA LEU A 549 -16.89 -3.17 24.86
C LEU A 549 -18.34 -2.73 25.06
N LYS A 550 -19.31 -3.46 24.48
CA LYS A 550 -20.76 -3.18 24.67
C LYS A 550 -21.18 -3.27 26.14
N LEU A 551 -20.63 -4.20 26.90
CA LEU A 551 -21.00 -4.40 28.30
C LEU A 551 -20.30 -3.41 29.25
N THR A 552 -19.09 -2.96 28.91
CA THR A 552 -18.31 -2.04 29.75
C THR A 552 -18.67 -0.59 29.56
N GLY A 553 -19.18 -0.21 28.38
CA GLY A 553 -19.42 1.20 28.00
C GLY A 553 -20.46 1.96 28.84
N ASN A 554 -21.35 1.26 29.53
CA ASN A 554 -22.51 1.84 30.25
C ASN A 554 -22.46 1.67 31.79
N LYS A 555 -21.43 1.04 32.34
CA LYS A 555 -21.34 0.83 33.80
C LYS A 555 -20.74 2.05 34.50
N LYS A 556 -21.46 2.54 35.51
CA LYS A 556 -20.91 3.50 36.49
C LYS A 556 -20.27 2.72 37.63
N ASN A 557 -19.01 3.01 37.90
CA ASN A 557 -18.36 2.45 39.09
C ASN A 557 -19.07 2.96 40.34
N LYS A 558 -19.51 2.03 41.18
CA LYS A 558 -20.10 2.33 42.48
C LYS A 558 -19.10 1.94 43.56
N VAL A 559 -18.70 2.93 44.33
CA VAL A 559 -17.87 2.67 45.53
C VAL A 559 -18.82 2.26 46.62
N THR A 560 -18.50 1.15 47.27
CA THR A 560 -19.18 0.67 48.49
C THR A 560 -18.24 0.84 49.68
N GLU A 561 -18.81 1.14 50.84
CA GLU A 561 -18.03 1.20 52.09
C GLU A 561 -17.46 -0.17 52.42
N LEU A 562 -16.25 -0.17 52.95
CA LEU A 562 -15.65 -1.41 53.45
C LEU A 562 -16.42 -1.92 54.65
N PRO A 563 -16.70 -3.23 54.75
CA PRO A 563 -17.39 -3.79 55.90
C PRO A 563 -16.63 -3.51 57.22
N LYS A 564 -17.34 -3.05 58.22
CA LYS A 564 -16.76 -2.73 59.54
C LYS A 564 -16.59 -3.96 60.44
N PHE A 565 -17.31 -5.03 60.10
CA PHE A 565 -17.31 -6.25 60.92
C PHE A 565 -16.51 -7.38 60.24
N PRO A 566 -15.80 -8.22 61.03
CA PRO A 566 -14.99 -9.28 60.49
C PRO A 566 -15.85 -10.38 59.83
N SER A 567 -15.25 -11.02 58.82
CA SER A 567 -15.81 -12.22 58.19
C SER A 567 -15.51 -13.47 59.02
N VAL A 568 -16.35 -14.48 58.84
CA VAL A 568 -16.17 -15.80 59.48
C VAL A 568 -16.04 -16.86 58.39
N LYS A 569 -14.98 -17.64 58.48
CA LYS A 569 -14.71 -18.78 57.57
C LYS A 569 -15.24 -20.06 58.19
N ARG A 570 -15.93 -20.91 57.41
CA ARG A 570 -16.42 -22.23 57.78
C ARG A 570 -16.06 -23.23 56.71
N ASP A 571 -15.43 -24.31 57.10
CA ASP A 571 -15.02 -25.38 56.20
C ASP A 571 -15.95 -26.57 56.35
N LEU A 572 -16.26 -27.22 55.21
CA LEU A 572 -17.11 -28.40 55.18
C LEU A 572 -16.55 -29.41 54.15
N ALA A 573 -16.37 -30.63 54.59
CA ALA A 573 -16.01 -31.73 53.71
C ALA A 573 -17.29 -32.46 53.25
N LEU A 574 -17.47 -32.58 51.98
CA LEU A 574 -18.65 -33.14 51.33
C LEU A 574 -18.26 -34.40 50.55
N LEU A 575 -18.95 -35.50 50.82
CA LEU A 575 -18.84 -36.70 49.99
C LEU A 575 -19.91 -36.67 48.90
N LEU A 576 -19.50 -36.58 47.65
CA LEU A 576 -20.36 -36.36 46.50
C LEU A 576 -20.17 -37.45 45.46
N ASP A 577 -21.15 -37.61 44.54
CA ASP A 577 -20.97 -38.38 43.33
C ASP A 577 -19.96 -37.71 42.42
N THR A 578 -19.17 -38.49 41.67
CA THR A 578 -18.12 -37.95 40.78
C THR A 578 -18.66 -37.03 39.70
N ASN A 579 -19.93 -37.18 39.30
CA ASN A 579 -20.59 -36.36 38.31
C ASN A 579 -21.07 -35.00 38.81
N VAL A 580 -21.11 -34.75 40.14
CA VAL A 580 -21.53 -33.46 40.70
C VAL A 580 -20.47 -32.41 40.44
N ALA A 581 -20.81 -31.38 39.65
CA ALA A 581 -19.92 -30.28 39.39
C ALA A 581 -19.83 -29.31 40.58
N PHE A 582 -18.66 -28.68 40.80
CA PHE A 582 -18.50 -27.68 41.86
C PHE A 582 -19.44 -26.47 41.64
N ASP A 583 -19.70 -26.09 40.39
CA ASP A 583 -20.62 -24.99 40.04
C ASP A 583 -22.04 -25.23 40.56
N GLU A 584 -22.51 -26.48 40.64
CA GLU A 584 -23.81 -26.82 41.23
C GLU A 584 -23.84 -26.52 42.72
N LEU A 585 -22.78 -26.94 43.43
CA LEU A 585 -22.62 -26.66 44.83
C LEU A 585 -22.48 -25.16 45.14
N HIS A 586 -21.68 -24.47 44.37
CA HIS A 586 -21.47 -23.03 44.45
C HIS A 586 -22.80 -22.28 44.27
N ASN A 587 -23.56 -22.61 43.24
CA ASN A 587 -24.85 -21.99 42.95
C ASN A 587 -25.87 -22.31 44.06
N LEU A 588 -25.91 -23.55 44.57
CA LEU A 588 -26.79 -23.94 45.63
C LEU A 588 -26.47 -23.17 46.94
N ALA A 589 -25.20 -22.97 47.26
CA ALA A 589 -24.79 -22.23 48.45
C ALA A 589 -25.27 -20.75 48.36
N PHE A 590 -25.04 -20.07 47.24
CA PHE A 590 -25.51 -18.68 47.04
C PHE A 590 -27.01 -18.56 46.91
N GLN A 591 -27.73 -19.59 46.47
CA GLN A 591 -29.18 -19.61 46.47
C GLN A 591 -29.76 -19.74 47.88
N THR A 592 -29.07 -20.54 48.74
CA THR A 592 -29.48 -20.84 50.10
C THR A 592 -29.20 -19.66 51.03
N GLU A 593 -28.00 -19.08 50.96
CA GLU A 593 -27.61 -17.93 51.79
C GLU A 593 -27.13 -16.77 50.89
N ARG A 594 -27.99 -15.79 50.72
CA ARG A 594 -27.75 -14.65 49.81
C ARG A 594 -27.18 -13.41 50.46
N LYS A 595 -27.32 -13.30 51.78
CA LYS A 595 -26.95 -12.08 52.50
C LYS A 595 -25.60 -12.19 53.19
N LEU A 596 -25.39 -13.27 53.88
CA LEU A 596 -24.17 -13.45 54.66
C LEU A 596 -23.02 -14.10 53.85
N LEU A 597 -23.35 -14.95 52.88
CA LEU A 597 -22.33 -15.64 52.10
C LEU A 597 -21.67 -14.68 51.12
N LYS A 598 -20.36 -14.51 51.24
CA LYS A 598 -19.55 -13.64 50.37
C LYS A 598 -18.74 -14.44 49.35
N GLU A 599 -18.23 -15.62 49.77
CA GLU A 599 -17.36 -16.43 48.94
C GLU A 599 -17.56 -17.92 49.24
N VAL A 600 -17.43 -18.75 48.23
CA VAL A 600 -17.38 -20.21 48.32
C VAL A 600 -16.14 -20.67 47.59
N ASP A 601 -15.21 -21.29 48.30
CA ASP A 601 -13.93 -21.71 47.76
C ASP A 601 -13.72 -23.22 47.93
N LEU A 602 -13.21 -23.89 46.87
CA LEU A 602 -12.88 -25.30 46.89
C LEU A 602 -11.37 -25.42 47.09
N PHE A 603 -10.95 -25.79 48.28
CA PHE A 603 -9.53 -25.83 48.63
C PHE A 603 -8.89 -27.22 48.57
N ASP A 604 -9.70 -28.30 48.53
CA ASP A 604 -9.19 -29.65 48.32
C ASP A 604 -10.19 -30.54 47.60
N VAL A 605 -9.68 -31.41 46.73
CA VAL A 605 -10.43 -32.44 46.02
C VAL A 605 -9.71 -33.77 46.20
N TYR A 606 -10.39 -34.74 46.80
CA TYR A 606 -9.86 -36.06 46.95
C TYR A 606 -10.66 -37.08 46.16
N GLU A 607 -9.99 -37.76 45.23
CA GLU A 607 -10.50 -38.88 44.45
C GLU A 607 -9.50 -40.03 44.62
N GLY A 608 -9.83 -41.01 45.45
CA GLY A 608 -8.90 -42.09 45.74
C GLY A 608 -9.53 -43.29 46.43
N ASN A 609 -8.74 -44.36 46.58
CA ASN A 609 -9.15 -45.69 47.04
C ASN A 609 -9.74 -45.77 48.47
N LYS A 610 -9.73 -44.68 49.22
CA LYS A 610 -10.36 -44.60 50.54
C LYS A 610 -11.82 -44.14 50.49
N LEU A 611 -12.35 -43.82 49.31
CA LEU A 611 -13.73 -43.47 49.12
C LEU A 611 -14.50 -44.63 48.46
N PRO A 612 -15.82 -44.72 48.67
CA PRO A 612 -16.66 -45.63 47.90
C PRO A 612 -16.58 -45.37 46.39
N ASP A 613 -16.72 -46.42 45.59
CA ASP A 613 -16.70 -46.30 44.13
C ASP A 613 -17.72 -45.28 43.63
N GLY A 614 -17.31 -44.45 42.68
CA GLY A 614 -18.16 -43.40 42.11
C GLY A 614 -18.34 -42.15 42.99
N LYS A 615 -17.57 -42.04 44.08
CA LYS A 615 -17.60 -40.87 44.98
C LYS A 615 -16.30 -40.08 44.96
N LYS A 616 -16.43 -38.79 45.24
CA LYS A 616 -15.33 -37.85 45.48
C LYS A 616 -15.60 -37.01 46.71
N SER A 617 -14.54 -36.48 47.33
CA SER A 617 -14.65 -35.56 48.46
C SER A 617 -14.26 -34.17 48.04
N TYR A 618 -15.12 -33.18 48.29
CA TYR A 618 -14.82 -31.77 48.20
C TYR A 618 -14.64 -31.15 49.60
N ALA A 619 -13.51 -30.51 49.82
CA ALA A 619 -13.31 -29.67 50.97
C ALA A 619 -13.59 -28.21 50.56
N VAL A 620 -14.70 -27.69 51.05
CA VAL A 620 -15.25 -26.39 50.63
C VAL A 620 -15.22 -25.42 51.81
N SER A 621 -14.82 -24.21 51.56
CA SER A 621 -14.76 -23.11 52.51
C SER A 621 -15.83 -22.07 52.16
N PHE A 622 -16.60 -21.64 53.15
CA PHE A 622 -17.62 -20.62 53.04
C PHE A 622 -17.20 -19.38 53.84
N LEU A 623 -17.06 -18.24 53.21
CA LEU A 623 -16.80 -16.96 53.84
C LEU A 623 -18.13 -16.23 54.08
N LEU A 624 -18.46 -16.07 55.37
CA LEU A 624 -19.69 -15.44 55.82
C LEU A 624 -19.39 -14.08 56.45
N GLN A 625 -20.13 -13.04 56.10
CA GLN A 625 -19.96 -11.71 56.68
C GLN A 625 -21.30 -10.96 56.79
N ASP A 626 -21.63 -10.45 57.97
CA ASP A 626 -22.68 -9.48 58.16
C ASP A 626 -22.09 -8.07 58.13
N GLU A 627 -22.61 -7.21 57.27
CA GLU A 627 -22.13 -5.82 57.11
C GLU A 627 -22.61 -4.90 58.22
N THR A 628 -23.60 -5.34 59.03
CA THR A 628 -24.28 -4.54 60.01
C THR A 628 -23.95 -4.90 61.48
N LYS A 629 -23.47 -6.13 61.73
CA LYS A 629 -23.16 -6.64 63.04
C LYS A 629 -22.15 -7.76 63.04
N THR A 630 -21.55 -8.06 64.20
CA THR A 630 -20.65 -9.20 64.44
C THR A 630 -21.39 -10.52 64.45
#